data_20fabd57a4a1082a2cb43419eb72cc90
#
_entry.id   20fabd57a4a1082a2cb43419eb72cc90
#
_cell.length_a   1.000
_cell.length_b   1.000
_cell.length_c   1.000
_cell.angle_alpha   90.00
_cell.angle_beta   90.00
_cell.angle_gamma   90.00
#
_symmetry.space_group_name_H-M   'P 1'
#
loop_
_entity.id
_entity.type
_entity.pdbx_description
1 polymer ?
#
loop_
_entity_poly.entity_id
_entity_poly.type
_entity_poly.pdbx_seq_one_letter_code
_entity_poly.pdbx_strand_id
1 'polypeptide(L)'
;VNRPVRFTYQQPHRAAVHQFAFRSARRLLLFIIAILGVILGGWLLIIMLSLYSASQAKVDAYFVLGGSISREIYVAQQVKKDPEIRVLISQGSKDPCIWLIFQRENASIEQVWLEKCAKSTFSNFYFGIPILRSWGVRKIKLITSASHLPRAQWLAQILCGAHGIWVETEIVPEQGIPANRESFLKTGLDVTRSLVWAVLSQVIQPKCNQVTRLADVDIEQWREQTFKCEHQGNVK
;
A
#
# COMPACT_ATOMS: atom_id res chain seq x y z
N VAL A 1 -88.22 -8.27 -23.61
CA VAL A 1 -87.20 -7.43 -22.99
C VAL A 1 -85.98 -8.35 -22.55
N ASN A 2 -84.98 -8.49 -23.44
CA ASN A 2 -83.80 -9.25 -23.16
C ASN A 2 -82.77 -8.33 -22.47
N ARG A 3 -82.34 -8.67 -21.23
CA ARG A 3 -81.19 -8.04 -20.59
C ARG A 3 -79.94 -8.88 -20.85
N PRO A 4 -78.84 -8.30 -21.31
CA PRO A 4 -77.57 -9.04 -21.46
C PRO A 4 -76.94 -9.29 -20.09
N VAL A 5 -76.61 -10.53 -19.84
CA VAL A 5 -75.78 -10.95 -18.68
C VAL A 5 -74.32 -10.56 -18.92
N ARG A 6 -73.76 -9.60 -18.13
CA ARG A 6 -72.36 -9.24 -18.14
C ARG A 6 -71.60 -10.28 -17.32
N PHE A 7 -70.82 -11.13 -17.94
CA PHE A 7 -69.80 -11.92 -17.28
C PHE A 7 -68.58 -11.05 -16.96
N THR A 8 -68.39 -10.69 -15.70
CA THR A 8 -67.15 -10.11 -15.22
C THR A 8 -66.16 -11.22 -15.00
N TYR A 9 -65.16 -11.30 -15.89
CA TYR A 9 -64.06 -12.22 -15.75
C TYR A 9 -63.09 -11.61 -14.73
N GLN A 10 -63.11 -12.10 -13.47
CA GLN A 10 -62.13 -11.76 -12.45
C GLN A 10 -60.84 -12.49 -12.76
N GLN A 11 -59.75 -11.78 -12.99
CA GLN A 11 -58.42 -12.31 -13.08
C GLN A 11 -57.73 -12.27 -11.70
N PRO A 12 -57.79 -13.31 -10.84
CA PRO A 12 -57.17 -13.32 -9.52
C PRO A 12 -55.72 -13.82 -9.52
N HIS A 13 -55.18 -14.32 -10.65
CA HIS A 13 -53.91 -15.06 -10.64
C HIS A 13 -52.63 -14.22 -10.80
N ARG A 14 -52.69 -13.00 -11.30
CA ARG A 14 -51.43 -12.22 -11.53
C ARG A 14 -50.83 -11.63 -10.27
N ALA A 15 -51.64 -11.22 -9.29
CA ALA A 15 -51.11 -10.59 -8.05
C ALA A 15 -50.41 -11.59 -7.11
N ALA A 16 -50.87 -12.84 -7.04
CA ALA A 16 -50.29 -13.86 -6.18
C ALA A 16 -48.89 -14.34 -6.70
N VAL A 17 -48.72 -14.46 -8.03
CA VAL A 17 -47.47 -14.84 -8.65
C VAL A 17 -46.39 -13.77 -8.42
N HIS A 18 -46.71 -12.49 -8.54
CA HIS A 18 -45.77 -11.39 -8.26
C HIS A 18 -45.34 -11.32 -6.80
N GLN A 19 -46.25 -11.56 -5.87
CA GLN A 19 -45.89 -11.58 -4.43
C GLN A 19 -44.99 -12.77 -4.07
N PHE A 20 -45.17 -13.92 -4.68
CA PHE A 20 -44.32 -15.12 -4.44
C PHE A 20 -42.92 -14.94 -5.02
N ALA A 21 -42.79 -14.39 -6.21
CA ALA A 21 -41.51 -14.07 -6.86
C ALA A 21 -40.73 -13.03 -6.05
N PHE A 22 -41.41 -12.01 -5.52
CA PHE A 22 -40.76 -10.96 -4.72
C PHE A 22 -40.24 -11.48 -3.35
N ARG A 23 -40.98 -12.39 -2.71
CA ARG A 23 -40.58 -13.02 -1.46
C ARG A 23 -39.38 -13.98 -1.64
N SER A 24 -39.33 -14.72 -2.74
CA SER A 24 -38.21 -15.62 -3.04
C SER A 24 -36.94 -14.81 -3.40
N ALA A 25 -37.05 -13.76 -4.20
CA ALA A 25 -35.94 -12.87 -4.52
C ALA A 25 -35.33 -12.19 -3.28
N ARG A 26 -36.20 -11.74 -2.35
CA ARG A 26 -35.76 -11.15 -1.08
C ARG A 26 -35.01 -12.17 -0.20
N ARG A 27 -35.49 -13.40 -0.12
CA ARG A 27 -34.81 -14.49 0.63
C ARG A 27 -33.46 -14.81 0.01
N LEU A 28 -33.38 -14.90 -1.31
CA LEU A 28 -32.13 -15.13 -2.02
C LEU A 28 -31.13 -14.00 -1.78
N LEU A 29 -31.57 -12.75 -1.86
CA LEU A 29 -30.73 -11.58 -1.57
C LEU A 29 -30.19 -11.60 -0.14
N LEU A 30 -31.05 -11.89 0.86
CA LEU A 30 -30.64 -11.99 2.26
C LEU A 30 -29.61 -13.13 2.46
N PHE A 31 -29.80 -14.25 1.78
CA PHE A 31 -28.87 -15.37 1.82
C PHE A 31 -27.51 -15.02 1.22
N ILE A 32 -27.49 -14.31 0.07
CA ILE A 32 -26.24 -13.82 -0.54
C ILE A 32 -25.54 -12.83 0.40
N ILE A 33 -26.27 -11.89 1.00
CA ILE A 33 -25.72 -10.91 1.94
C ILE A 33 -25.12 -11.64 3.15
N ALA A 34 -25.80 -12.66 3.67
CA ALA A 34 -25.29 -13.45 4.79
C ALA A 34 -23.99 -14.19 4.44
N ILE A 35 -23.92 -14.83 3.27
CA ILE A 35 -22.71 -15.48 2.78
C ILE A 35 -21.56 -14.49 2.63
N LEU A 36 -21.82 -13.34 1.98
CA LEU A 36 -20.80 -12.30 1.83
C LEU A 36 -20.33 -11.77 3.19
N GLY A 37 -21.23 -11.62 4.15
CA GLY A 37 -20.91 -11.24 5.53
C GLY A 37 -20.00 -12.25 6.23
N VAL A 38 -20.27 -13.54 6.07
CA VAL A 38 -19.43 -14.63 6.63
C VAL A 38 -18.05 -14.64 5.98
N ILE A 39 -17.97 -14.49 4.65
CA ILE A 39 -16.70 -14.44 3.93
C ILE A 39 -15.87 -13.23 4.36
N LEU A 40 -16.48 -12.04 4.42
CA LEU A 40 -15.82 -10.83 4.86
C LEU A 40 -15.36 -10.93 6.33
N GLY A 41 -16.22 -11.44 7.22
CA GLY A 41 -15.88 -11.63 8.63
C GLY A 41 -14.74 -12.62 8.83
N GLY A 42 -14.76 -13.75 8.11
CA GLY A 42 -13.66 -14.72 8.11
C GLY A 42 -12.35 -14.13 7.60
N TRP A 43 -12.39 -13.36 6.50
CA TRP A 43 -11.22 -12.67 5.96
C TRP A 43 -10.64 -11.65 6.96
N LEU A 44 -11.49 -10.83 7.57
CA LEU A 44 -11.04 -9.86 8.59
C LEU A 44 -10.45 -10.56 9.81
N LEU A 45 -11.03 -11.66 10.25
CA LEU A 45 -10.48 -12.45 11.38
C LEU A 45 -9.08 -12.99 11.06
N ILE A 46 -8.89 -13.55 9.86
CA ILE A 46 -7.57 -14.05 9.42
C ILE A 46 -6.55 -12.90 9.39
N ILE A 47 -6.92 -11.73 8.85
CA ILE A 47 -6.04 -10.55 8.86
C ILE A 47 -5.70 -10.13 10.28
N MET A 48 -6.67 -10.03 11.18
CA MET A 48 -6.42 -9.65 12.59
C MET A 48 -5.44 -10.61 13.28
N LEU A 49 -5.61 -11.91 13.10
CA LEU A 49 -4.71 -12.91 13.66
C LEU A 49 -3.30 -12.82 13.07
N SER A 50 -3.20 -12.61 11.76
CA SER A 50 -1.92 -12.37 11.06
C SER A 50 -1.21 -11.12 11.58
N LEU A 51 -1.92 -9.99 11.70
CA LEU A 51 -1.37 -8.74 12.21
C LEU A 51 -0.94 -8.85 13.67
N TYR A 52 -1.72 -9.54 14.50
CA TYR A 52 -1.36 -9.79 15.90
C TYR A 52 -0.05 -10.60 15.99
N SER A 53 0.06 -11.68 15.22
CA SER A 53 1.30 -12.48 15.15
C SER A 53 2.47 -11.65 14.62
N ALA A 54 2.26 -10.86 13.56
CA ALA A 54 3.28 -10.01 12.96
C ALA A 54 3.76 -8.89 13.89
N SER A 55 2.86 -8.35 14.74
CA SER A 55 3.23 -7.28 15.68
C SER A 55 4.29 -7.72 16.69
N GLN A 56 4.30 -9.00 17.06
CA GLN A 56 5.26 -9.59 18.00
C GLN A 56 6.57 -10.05 17.33
N ALA A 57 6.61 -10.07 15.99
CA ALA A 57 7.78 -10.51 15.24
C ALA A 57 8.87 -9.43 15.19
N LYS A 58 10.08 -9.82 14.78
CA LYS A 58 11.12 -8.86 14.40
C LYS A 58 10.75 -8.16 13.10
N VAL A 59 11.34 -7.00 12.85
CA VAL A 59 11.19 -6.28 11.58
C VAL A 59 11.88 -7.09 10.49
N ASP A 60 11.16 -7.41 9.42
CA ASP A 60 11.65 -8.19 8.29
C ASP A 60 12.28 -7.30 7.20
N ALA A 61 11.79 -6.06 7.09
CA ALA A 61 12.29 -5.11 6.08
C ALA A 61 12.06 -3.65 6.49
N TYR A 62 12.90 -2.77 5.95
CA TYR A 62 12.65 -1.32 5.95
C TYR A 62 11.98 -0.91 4.65
N PHE A 63 10.92 -0.11 4.77
CA PHE A 63 10.25 0.50 3.64
C PHE A 63 10.39 2.02 3.72
N VAL A 64 11.17 2.58 2.80
CA VAL A 64 11.53 4.00 2.77
C VAL A 64 10.66 4.71 1.74
N LEU A 65 9.89 5.69 2.19
CA LEU A 65 9.15 6.56 1.27
C LEU A 65 10.07 7.69 0.79
N GLY A 66 10.20 7.83 -0.51
CA GLY A 66 11.00 8.88 -1.14
C GLY A 66 10.52 10.30 -0.83
N GLY A 67 11.31 11.28 -1.24
CA GLY A 67 11.02 12.70 -1.10
C GLY A 67 12.00 13.48 -0.23
N SER A 68 12.96 12.81 0.43
CA SER A 68 14.08 13.47 1.11
C SER A 68 15.26 12.51 1.26
N ILE A 69 16.43 12.99 0.90
CA ILE A 69 17.70 12.26 1.01
C ILE A 69 18.04 11.92 2.47
N SER A 70 17.50 12.67 3.45
CA SER A 70 17.72 12.42 4.88
C SER A 70 17.21 11.03 5.30
N ARG A 71 16.14 10.53 4.68
CA ARG A 71 15.59 9.19 4.96
C ARG A 71 16.51 8.09 4.43
N GLU A 72 17.16 8.35 3.29
CA GLU A 72 18.13 7.44 2.67
C GLU A 72 19.41 7.37 3.50
N ILE A 73 19.89 8.52 4.02
CA ILE A 73 21.00 8.57 4.97
C ILE A 73 20.67 7.77 6.24
N TYR A 74 19.47 8.02 6.80
CA TYR A 74 19.04 7.31 8.00
C TYR A 74 19.00 5.79 7.77
N VAL A 75 18.41 5.32 6.67
CA VAL A 75 18.33 3.88 6.41
C VAL A 75 19.69 3.27 6.15
N ALA A 76 20.62 3.95 5.48
CA ALA A 76 21.99 3.49 5.31
C ALA A 76 22.68 3.28 6.66
N GLN A 77 22.47 4.19 7.62
CA GLN A 77 23.01 4.03 8.98
C GLN A 77 22.38 2.86 9.74
N GLN A 78 21.11 2.51 9.47
CA GLN A 78 20.49 1.32 10.05
C GLN A 78 21.02 0.03 9.40
N VAL A 79 21.18 0.02 8.06
CA VAL A 79 21.74 -1.12 7.32
C VAL A 79 23.19 -1.41 7.76
N LYS A 80 23.96 -0.38 8.08
CA LYS A 80 25.31 -0.58 8.66
C LYS A 80 25.28 -1.40 9.97
N LYS A 81 24.21 -1.29 10.77
CA LYS A 81 24.03 -2.03 12.02
C LYS A 81 23.49 -3.44 11.80
N ASP A 82 22.66 -3.61 10.77
CA ASP A 82 22.05 -4.88 10.39
C ASP A 82 22.14 -5.04 8.86
N PRO A 83 23.27 -5.57 8.34
CA PRO A 83 23.51 -5.68 6.89
C PRO A 83 22.59 -6.66 6.16
N GLU A 84 21.96 -7.58 6.88
CA GLU A 84 21.08 -8.59 6.30
C GLU A 84 19.63 -8.10 6.15
N ILE A 85 19.30 -6.95 6.73
CA ILE A 85 17.94 -6.40 6.64
C ILE A 85 17.61 -5.97 5.21
N ARG A 86 16.46 -6.41 4.71
CA ARG A 86 16.01 -5.98 3.39
C ARG A 86 15.50 -4.54 3.42
N VAL A 87 15.82 -3.78 2.39
CA VAL A 87 15.38 -2.39 2.25
C VAL A 87 14.71 -2.20 0.90
N LEU A 88 13.53 -1.62 0.92
CA LEU A 88 12.83 -1.13 -0.27
C LEU A 88 12.76 0.39 -0.20
N ILE A 89 13.41 1.08 -1.13
CA ILE A 89 13.32 2.54 -1.30
C ILE A 89 12.39 2.82 -2.48
N SER A 90 11.23 3.42 -2.20
CA SER A 90 10.25 3.76 -3.23
C SER A 90 10.33 5.25 -3.54
N GLN A 91 10.61 5.59 -4.82
CA GLN A 91 10.81 6.97 -5.28
C GLN A 91 11.84 7.76 -4.46
N GLY A 92 12.95 7.13 -4.15
CA GLY A 92 14.11 7.79 -3.54
C GLY A 92 14.78 8.79 -4.47
N SER A 93 15.88 9.37 -4.01
CA SER A 93 16.79 10.21 -4.80
C SER A 93 17.27 9.48 -6.07
N LYS A 94 18.03 10.15 -6.90
CA LYS A 94 18.66 9.48 -8.05
C LYS A 94 19.53 8.32 -7.53
N ASP A 95 19.50 7.20 -8.23
CA ASP A 95 20.16 5.97 -7.80
C ASP A 95 21.66 6.16 -7.49
N PRO A 96 22.46 6.95 -8.27
CA PRO A 96 23.86 7.23 -7.86
C PRO A 96 23.97 7.95 -6.52
N CYS A 97 23.03 8.86 -6.23
CA CYS A 97 23.04 9.55 -4.95
C CYS A 97 22.80 8.57 -3.80
N ILE A 98 21.88 7.62 -3.99
CA ILE A 98 21.59 6.58 -3.01
C ILE A 98 22.84 5.68 -2.84
N TRP A 99 23.43 5.24 -3.95
CA TRP A 99 24.64 4.43 -3.92
C TRP A 99 25.79 5.13 -3.18
N LEU A 100 26.06 6.43 -3.49
CA LEU A 100 27.08 7.23 -2.83
C LEU A 100 26.81 7.41 -1.33
N ILE A 101 25.53 7.54 -0.92
CA ILE A 101 25.17 7.62 0.50
C ILE A 101 25.53 6.32 1.20
N PHE A 102 25.12 5.16 0.66
CA PHE A 102 25.42 3.87 1.26
C PHE A 102 26.93 3.62 1.35
N GLN A 103 27.68 4.00 0.31
CA GLN A 103 29.15 3.93 0.31
C GLN A 103 29.75 4.84 1.40
N ARG A 104 29.30 6.09 1.50
CA ARG A 104 29.77 7.05 2.53
C ARG A 104 29.52 6.53 3.94
N GLU A 105 28.35 5.96 4.19
CA GLU A 105 28.00 5.40 5.50
C GLU A 105 28.68 4.05 5.77
N ASN A 106 29.41 3.48 4.82
CA ASN A 106 29.94 2.12 4.86
C ASN A 106 28.84 1.07 5.14
N ALA A 107 27.71 1.22 4.47
CA ALA A 107 26.55 0.34 4.56
C ALA A 107 26.52 -0.64 3.39
N SER A 108 26.05 -1.87 3.63
CA SER A 108 25.87 -2.86 2.58
C SER A 108 24.79 -2.43 1.57
N ILE A 109 25.06 -2.67 0.28
CA ILE A 109 24.12 -2.41 -0.82
C ILE A 109 23.39 -3.67 -1.29
N GLU A 110 23.76 -4.84 -0.75
CA GLU A 110 23.34 -6.15 -1.22
C GLU A 110 21.84 -6.42 -0.99
N GLN A 111 21.28 -5.88 0.10
CA GLN A 111 19.88 -6.10 0.48
C GLN A 111 19.02 -4.85 0.28
N VAL A 112 19.37 -4.00 -0.71
CA VAL A 112 18.68 -2.73 -0.99
C VAL A 112 18.10 -2.76 -2.38
N TRP A 113 16.80 -2.48 -2.49
CA TRP A 113 16.06 -2.39 -3.76
C TRP A 113 15.46 -1.00 -3.94
N LEU A 114 15.53 -0.52 -5.18
CA LEU A 114 15.01 0.76 -5.63
C LEU A 114 13.78 0.53 -6.48
N GLU A 115 12.62 1.10 -6.11
CA GLU A 115 11.39 1.09 -6.88
C GLU A 115 11.13 2.48 -7.45
N LYS A 116 10.94 2.62 -8.77
CA LYS A 116 10.86 3.89 -9.49
C LYS A 116 9.54 4.12 -10.25
N CYS A 117 8.55 3.25 -10.06
CA CYS A 117 7.24 3.40 -10.70
C CYS A 117 6.29 4.34 -9.95
N ALA A 118 6.50 4.51 -8.65
CA ALA A 118 5.62 5.32 -7.82
C ALA A 118 5.75 6.83 -8.15
N LYS A 119 4.64 7.56 -8.09
CA LYS A 119 4.58 9.02 -8.31
C LYS A 119 3.80 9.76 -7.21
N SER A 120 3.39 9.05 -6.18
CA SER A 120 2.59 9.58 -5.07
C SER A 120 2.72 8.68 -3.85
N THR A 121 2.34 9.17 -2.67
CA THR A 121 2.33 8.36 -1.44
C THR A 121 1.48 7.09 -1.60
N PHE A 122 0.33 7.16 -2.25
CA PHE A 122 -0.48 5.97 -2.54
C PHE A 122 0.28 4.98 -3.44
N SER A 123 0.92 5.47 -4.51
CA SER A 123 1.60 4.57 -5.46
C SER A 123 2.87 3.94 -4.88
N ASN A 124 3.50 4.54 -3.86
CA ASN A 124 4.58 3.88 -3.12
C ASN A 124 4.08 2.54 -2.53
N PHE A 125 2.93 2.54 -1.88
CA PHE A 125 2.32 1.32 -1.34
C PHE A 125 1.78 0.42 -2.46
N TYR A 126 1.17 1.01 -3.49
CA TYR A 126 0.62 0.30 -4.64
C TYR A 126 1.65 -0.61 -5.33
N PHE A 127 2.88 -0.11 -5.56
CA PHE A 127 3.97 -0.88 -6.15
C PHE A 127 4.84 -1.59 -5.11
N GLY A 128 5.02 -1.01 -3.92
CA GLY A 128 5.88 -1.58 -2.88
C GLY A 128 5.32 -2.84 -2.24
N ILE A 129 4.02 -2.91 -1.98
CA ILE A 129 3.41 -4.07 -1.29
C ILE A 129 3.60 -5.39 -2.05
N PRO A 130 3.40 -5.48 -3.38
CA PRO A 130 3.69 -6.72 -4.10
C PRO A 130 5.14 -7.19 -3.95
N ILE A 131 6.10 -6.25 -3.91
CA ILE A 131 7.52 -6.56 -3.69
C ILE A 131 7.73 -7.11 -2.28
N LEU A 132 7.24 -6.41 -1.26
CA LEU A 132 7.34 -6.85 0.14
C LEU A 132 6.70 -8.22 0.36
N ARG A 133 5.55 -8.47 -0.26
CA ARG A 133 4.87 -9.78 -0.22
C ARG A 133 5.68 -10.88 -0.90
N SER A 134 6.32 -10.60 -2.03
CA SER A 134 7.20 -11.58 -2.71
C SER A 134 8.40 -11.97 -1.86
N TRP A 135 8.81 -11.11 -0.92
CA TRP A 135 9.86 -11.41 0.06
C TRP A 135 9.36 -12.16 1.29
N GLY A 136 8.04 -12.38 1.42
CA GLY A 136 7.43 -13.01 2.59
C GLY A 136 7.43 -12.13 3.84
N VAL A 137 7.51 -10.81 3.68
CA VAL A 137 7.55 -9.84 4.77
C VAL A 137 6.24 -9.83 5.53
N ARG A 138 6.30 -9.90 6.85
CA ARG A 138 5.16 -9.81 7.77
C ARG A 138 5.18 -8.53 8.60
N LYS A 139 6.36 -7.98 8.85
CA LYS A 139 6.53 -6.74 9.63
C LYS A 139 7.52 -5.81 8.96
N ILE A 140 7.11 -4.57 8.72
CA ILE A 140 7.98 -3.54 8.17
C ILE A 140 8.20 -2.41 9.16
N LYS A 141 9.34 -1.75 9.02
CA LYS A 141 9.58 -0.41 9.55
C LYS A 141 9.43 0.60 8.42
N LEU A 142 8.36 1.40 8.47
CA LEU A 142 8.06 2.46 7.52
C LEU A 142 8.87 3.70 7.87
N ILE A 143 9.80 4.11 7.00
CA ILE A 143 10.64 5.28 7.20
C ILE A 143 10.05 6.46 6.42
N THR A 144 9.64 7.49 7.17
CA THR A 144 8.98 8.69 6.63
C THR A 144 9.38 9.93 7.43
N SER A 145 8.83 11.09 7.11
CA SER A 145 9.03 12.33 7.87
C SER A 145 7.77 12.78 8.59
N ALA A 146 7.92 13.68 9.55
CA ALA A 146 6.79 14.23 10.30
C ALA A 146 5.76 14.93 9.41
N SER A 147 6.21 15.60 8.33
CA SER A 147 5.35 16.31 7.39
C SER A 147 4.44 15.37 6.56
N HIS A 148 4.90 14.14 6.33
CA HIS A 148 4.18 13.12 5.55
C HIS A 148 3.49 12.07 6.43
N LEU A 149 3.77 12.07 7.75
CA LEU A 149 3.34 11.01 8.66
C LEU A 149 1.85 10.73 8.64
N PRO A 150 0.94 11.72 8.78
CA PRO A 150 -0.49 11.41 8.90
C PRO A 150 -1.02 10.62 7.72
N ARG A 151 -0.71 11.04 6.49
CA ARG A 151 -1.15 10.36 5.28
C ARG A 151 -0.44 9.02 5.07
N ALA A 152 0.89 9.00 5.23
CA ALA A 152 1.68 7.78 5.06
C ALA A 152 1.24 6.69 6.04
N GLN A 153 0.96 7.06 7.30
CA GLN A 153 0.50 6.13 8.33
C GLN A 153 -0.87 5.52 8.02
N TRP A 154 -1.86 6.35 7.64
CA TRP A 154 -3.17 5.84 7.25
C TRP A 154 -3.10 4.88 6.07
N LEU A 155 -2.37 5.27 5.01
CA LEU A 155 -2.22 4.44 3.84
C LEU A 155 -1.49 3.12 4.15
N ALA A 156 -0.43 3.20 4.96
CA ALA A 156 0.30 2.02 5.40
C ALA A 156 -0.59 1.06 6.19
N GLN A 157 -1.32 1.55 7.19
CA GLN A 157 -2.20 0.73 8.01
C GLN A 157 -3.29 0.05 7.18
N ILE A 158 -3.91 0.77 6.23
CA ILE A 158 -4.96 0.21 5.39
C ILE A 158 -4.37 -0.78 4.38
N LEU A 159 -3.35 -0.36 3.62
CA LEU A 159 -2.86 -1.14 2.48
C LEU A 159 -1.96 -2.30 2.90
N CYS A 160 -1.01 -2.08 3.81
CA CYS A 160 -0.18 -3.17 4.35
C CYS A 160 -1.03 -4.08 5.24
N GLY A 161 -1.89 -3.49 6.09
CA GLY A 161 -2.78 -4.22 6.97
C GLY A 161 -3.69 -5.19 6.24
N ALA A 162 -4.26 -4.80 5.08
CA ALA A 162 -5.08 -5.67 4.24
C ALA A 162 -4.34 -6.93 3.74
N HIS A 163 -3.01 -6.92 3.79
CA HIS A 163 -2.15 -8.07 3.43
C HIS A 163 -1.49 -8.73 4.65
N GLY A 164 -1.93 -8.41 5.87
CA GLY A 164 -1.37 -8.98 7.09
C GLY A 164 0.04 -8.50 7.43
N ILE A 165 0.49 -7.40 6.84
CA ILE A 165 1.79 -6.79 7.09
C ILE A 165 1.64 -5.74 8.20
N TRP A 166 2.29 -5.98 9.34
CA TRP A 166 2.36 -5.02 10.44
C TRP A 166 3.32 -3.88 10.12
N VAL A 167 2.95 -2.65 10.49
CA VAL A 167 3.74 -1.44 10.21
C VAL A 167 4.16 -0.77 11.51
N GLU A 168 5.46 -0.67 11.74
CA GLU A 168 6.08 0.26 12.69
C GLU A 168 6.55 1.50 11.95
N THR A 169 6.25 2.68 12.46
CA THR A 169 6.62 3.93 11.80
C THR A 169 7.82 4.55 12.48
N GLU A 170 8.81 4.92 11.68
CA GLU A 170 10.00 5.66 12.10
C GLU A 170 10.02 7.03 11.44
N ILE A 171 10.11 8.08 12.27
CA ILE A 171 10.08 9.46 11.80
C ILE A 171 11.49 9.99 11.74
N VAL A 172 11.96 10.30 10.53
CA VAL A 172 13.26 10.94 10.32
C VAL A 172 13.09 12.45 10.30
N PRO A 173 13.85 13.19 11.13
CA PRO A 173 13.88 14.64 11.09
C PRO A 173 14.39 15.12 9.71
N GLU A 174 13.64 16.01 9.09
CA GLU A 174 14.06 16.69 7.86
C GLU A 174 14.52 18.11 8.20
N GLN A 175 15.72 18.47 7.72
CA GLN A 175 16.22 19.84 7.80
C GLN A 175 15.91 20.54 6.48
N GLY A 176 15.25 21.67 6.53
CA GLY A 176 14.92 22.44 5.33
C GLY A 176 13.52 23.07 5.38
N ILE A 177 13.07 23.58 4.26
CA ILE A 177 11.73 24.16 4.12
C ILE A 177 10.72 23.02 4.38
N PRO A 178 9.78 23.16 5.33
CA PRO A 178 8.81 22.13 5.59
C PRO A 178 8.06 21.84 4.27
N ALA A 179 8.08 20.59 3.86
CA ALA A 179 7.33 20.12 2.70
C ALA A 179 5.89 20.62 2.82
N ASN A 180 5.28 21.00 1.69
CA ASN A 180 3.92 21.52 1.61
C ASN A 180 2.99 20.84 2.61
N ARG A 181 2.31 21.65 3.43
CA ARG A 181 1.26 21.14 4.33
C ARG A 181 0.29 20.29 3.53
N GLU A 182 0.21 19.02 3.89
CA GLU A 182 -0.67 18.10 3.20
C GLU A 182 -2.13 18.57 3.31
N SER A 183 -2.79 18.68 2.16
CA SER A 183 -4.20 19.04 2.12
C SER A 183 -5.04 17.91 2.75
N PHE A 184 -5.88 18.25 3.70
CA PHE A 184 -6.79 17.32 4.35
C PHE A 184 -7.72 16.62 3.34
N LEU A 185 -8.17 17.35 2.32
CA LEU A 185 -8.98 16.79 1.24
C LEU A 185 -8.23 15.71 0.45
N LYS A 186 -6.96 15.97 0.13
CA LYS A 186 -6.11 14.99 -0.57
C LYS A 186 -5.89 13.73 0.26
N THR A 187 -5.69 13.89 1.56
CA THR A 187 -5.58 12.74 2.48
C THR A 187 -6.88 11.93 2.52
N GLY A 188 -8.04 12.57 2.59
CA GLY A 188 -9.34 11.90 2.57
C GLY A 188 -9.58 11.11 1.28
N LEU A 189 -9.25 11.68 0.11
CA LEU A 189 -9.34 10.99 -1.18
C LEU A 189 -8.39 9.78 -1.25
N ASP A 190 -7.16 9.93 -0.79
CA ASP A 190 -6.18 8.85 -0.78
C ASP A 190 -6.59 7.72 0.18
N VAL A 191 -7.17 8.04 1.35
CA VAL A 191 -7.72 7.05 2.28
C VAL A 191 -8.88 6.29 1.64
N THR A 192 -9.84 6.99 1.04
CA THR A 192 -10.98 6.35 0.36
C THR A 192 -10.52 5.42 -0.76
N ARG A 193 -9.59 5.89 -1.60
CA ARG A 193 -8.96 5.07 -2.64
C ARG A 193 -8.25 3.85 -2.06
N SER A 194 -7.58 4.00 -0.92
CA SER A 194 -6.87 2.92 -0.26
C SER A 194 -7.80 1.84 0.28
N LEU A 195 -8.98 2.19 0.81
CA LEU A 195 -9.99 1.23 1.25
C LEU A 195 -10.52 0.38 0.08
N VAL A 196 -10.81 1.02 -1.04
CA VAL A 196 -11.22 0.30 -2.26
C VAL A 196 -10.08 -0.61 -2.75
N TRP A 197 -8.85 -0.08 -2.79
CA TRP A 197 -7.69 -0.84 -3.24
C TRP A 197 -7.32 -1.98 -2.30
N ALA A 198 -7.52 -1.86 -1.01
CA ALA A 198 -7.30 -2.93 -0.03
C ALA A 198 -8.05 -4.22 -0.38
N VAL A 199 -9.27 -4.09 -0.93
CA VAL A 199 -10.06 -5.23 -1.42
C VAL A 199 -9.59 -5.68 -2.80
N LEU A 200 -9.44 -4.76 -3.75
CA LEU A 200 -9.04 -5.09 -5.12
C LEU A 200 -7.65 -5.72 -5.21
N SER A 201 -6.72 -5.30 -4.35
CA SER A 201 -5.35 -5.80 -4.29
C SER A 201 -5.22 -7.26 -3.83
N GLN A 202 -6.32 -7.87 -3.35
CA GLN A 202 -6.34 -9.30 -3.05
C GLN A 202 -6.30 -10.15 -4.34
N VAL A 203 -6.80 -9.60 -5.44
CA VAL A 203 -6.88 -10.28 -6.75
C VAL A 203 -5.97 -9.64 -7.80
N ILE A 204 -5.79 -8.31 -7.74
CA ILE A 204 -5.01 -7.55 -8.70
C ILE A 204 -3.64 -7.21 -8.10
N GLN A 205 -2.57 -7.65 -8.74
CA GLN A 205 -1.21 -7.33 -8.32
C GLN A 205 -0.53 -6.45 -9.38
N PRO A 206 -0.29 -5.17 -9.06
CA PRO A 206 0.43 -4.28 -9.97
C PRO A 206 1.90 -4.72 -10.06
N LYS A 207 2.45 -4.58 -11.26
CA LYS A 207 3.87 -4.87 -11.51
C LYS A 207 4.60 -3.55 -11.78
N CYS A 208 5.75 -3.37 -11.16
CA CYS A 208 6.70 -2.34 -11.50
C CYS A 208 7.86 -2.97 -12.27
N ASN A 209 8.11 -2.48 -13.47
CA ASN A 209 9.24 -2.96 -14.30
C ASN A 209 10.54 -2.16 -14.03
N GLN A 210 10.48 -1.18 -13.13
CA GLN A 210 11.62 -0.34 -12.75
C GLN A 210 11.97 -0.62 -11.27
N VAL A 211 12.32 -1.86 -11.00
CA VAL A 211 12.85 -2.31 -9.70
C VAL A 211 14.26 -2.79 -9.93
N THR A 212 15.23 -2.14 -9.28
CA THR A 212 16.65 -2.43 -9.42
C THR A 212 17.25 -2.67 -8.04
N ARG A 213 18.09 -3.68 -7.90
CA ARG A 213 18.90 -3.88 -6.70
C ARG A 213 20.04 -2.87 -6.72
N LEU A 214 20.34 -2.24 -5.60
CA LEU A 214 21.36 -1.20 -5.54
C LEU A 214 22.76 -1.72 -5.90
N ALA A 215 23.03 -3.00 -5.63
CA ALA A 215 24.26 -3.67 -6.01
C ALA A 215 24.42 -3.86 -7.54
N ASP A 216 23.31 -3.88 -8.27
CA ASP A 216 23.30 -4.12 -9.72
C ASP A 216 23.30 -2.79 -10.53
N VAL A 217 23.39 -1.64 -9.84
CA VAL A 217 23.43 -0.32 -10.49
C VAL A 217 24.80 -0.09 -11.11
N ASP A 218 24.82 0.24 -12.42
CA ASP A 218 26.04 0.59 -13.15
C ASP A 218 26.50 2.01 -12.81
N ILE A 219 27.43 2.11 -11.90
CA ILE A 219 27.96 3.40 -11.43
C ILE A 219 28.87 4.05 -12.46
N GLU A 220 29.57 3.29 -13.31
CA GLU A 220 30.46 3.87 -14.33
C GLU A 220 29.63 4.60 -15.41
N GLN A 221 28.54 3.99 -15.89
CA GLN A 221 27.63 4.64 -16.82
C GLN A 221 27.03 5.94 -16.25
N TRP A 222 26.94 6.03 -14.93
CA TRP A 222 26.33 7.18 -14.24
C TRP A 222 27.33 8.29 -13.95
N ARG A 223 28.60 7.97 -13.77
CA ARG A 223 29.68 8.96 -13.65
C ARG A 223 29.83 9.81 -14.93
N GLU A 224 29.49 9.25 -16.08
CA GLU A 224 29.47 9.98 -17.36
C GLU A 224 28.32 10.98 -17.46
N GLN A 225 27.24 10.79 -16.68
CA GLN A 225 26.09 11.68 -16.64
C GLN A 225 26.28 12.73 -15.54
N THR A 226 26.08 14.02 -15.89
CA THR A 226 26.08 15.09 -14.89
C THR A 226 24.83 14.96 -14.02
N PHE A 227 24.97 14.41 -12.80
CA PHE A 227 23.92 14.36 -11.81
C PHE A 227 24.24 15.26 -10.62
N LYS A 228 23.18 15.83 -10.02
CA LYS A 228 23.29 16.59 -8.77
C LYS A 228 22.49 15.87 -7.72
N CYS A 229 23.15 15.59 -6.59
CA CYS A 229 22.48 15.13 -5.39
C CYS A 229 21.99 16.32 -4.55
N GLU A 230 20.98 16.11 -3.72
CA GLU A 230 20.53 17.13 -2.76
C GLU A 230 21.70 17.55 -1.85
N HIS A 231 21.79 18.86 -1.54
CA HIS A 231 22.86 19.38 -0.71
C HIS A 231 23.01 18.69 0.65
N GLN A 232 21.91 18.26 1.24
CA GLN A 232 21.89 17.54 2.51
C GLN A 232 22.60 16.18 2.45
N GLY A 233 22.71 15.59 1.24
CA GLY A 233 23.44 14.33 1.02
C GLY A 233 24.93 14.45 1.24
N ASN A 234 25.48 15.65 1.06
CA ASN A 234 26.94 15.93 1.11
C ASN A 234 27.78 14.89 0.34
N VAL A 235 27.23 14.42 -0.78
CA VAL A 235 27.88 13.48 -1.73
C VAL A 235 28.14 14.21 -3.03
N LYS A 236 29.33 14.05 -3.58
CA LYS A 236 29.80 14.66 -4.84
C LYS A 236 30.16 13.57 -5.83
#